data_a53c1fdb9d4d157f28a828a09c397053
#
_entry.id   a53c1fdb9d4d157f28a828a09c397053
#
_cell.length_a   1.000
_cell.length_b   1.000
_cell.length_c   1.000
_cell.angle_alpha   90.00
_cell.angle_beta   90.00
_cell.angle_gamma   90.00
#
_symmetry.space_group_name_H-M   'P 1'
#
loop_
_entity.id
_entity.type
_entity.pdbx_description
1 polymer ?
#
loop_
_entity_poly.entity_id
_entity_poly.type
_entity_poly.pdbx_seq_one_letter_code
_entity_poly.pdbx_strand_id
1 'polypeptide(L)'
;YAALVAADHMKMISAVFTGWKMLFLYLIPYFVIGWDILYKAVRNIKNGQVFDENFLMAVATIGAFGVNEYSEAVAVMLFYQVGELFQSYAVNRSRQSITDLMDICPEYANIEEDGQLKQVDPDDVEVGDIIVIKPGEKIPLDGKVVFGESMVDTSALTGESVPRRVKEGDDLVSGCVNGNGLLRAEVTKEFDDSTVAKILELVENASSKKAHVENFITRFARYYTPAVVIGAVVLAVIPPLFLGQSWAEWVRRACTFLVISCPCALVISVPMSFFSGIGAASKKGVLVKGSNYLETMAKLHTVVFDKTGTLTKGEFKVAEIHSVDGDEKKQSMVLELAALAESYSDHPISRSIRDAWGKKLDQSRVSDAEEISGHGVKVKIDGKTVLAGNGKLMDKEGISYTECASVGTVVYVAEEGKSLGSIVIADGIKDGVKDAIRSLKRAGVSKTVMLTGDKRNVAEAVAKEIGLDEVHAELLPGDKVDRVEALLKALPEGRKLAFVGDGINDAPVLSRADVGIAMGSMGSDAAIEAADVVLMDDDPRKIADIVRISRKTMGIVMQNIVFALGVKFVVLAMGAFGVANMWEAVFADVGVSVIAILNAMRALRA
;
A
#
# COMPACT_ATOMS: atom_id res chain seq x y z
N TYR A 1 35.01 -24.39 21.12
CA TYR A 1 34.09 -24.39 22.26
C TYR A 1 33.58 -25.83 22.53
N ALA A 2 32.91 -26.48 21.58
CA ALA A 2 32.36 -27.83 21.75
C ALA A 2 33.41 -28.84 22.25
N ALA A 3 34.63 -28.82 21.72
CA ALA A 3 35.76 -29.64 22.18
C ALA A 3 36.18 -29.32 23.62
N LEU A 4 36.15 -28.04 24.00
CA LEU A 4 36.45 -27.59 25.37
C LEU A 4 35.35 -28.06 26.36
N VAL A 5 34.08 -27.94 26.03
CA VAL A 5 32.96 -28.40 26.86
C VAL A 5 32.98 -29.95 26.99
N ALA A 6 33.23 -30.67 25.90
CA ALA A 6 33.35 -32.11 25.94
C ALA A 6 34.53 -32.56 26.80
N ALA A 7 35.68 -31.89 26.71
CA ALA A 7 36.87 -32.21 27.52
C ALA A 7 36.67 -31.81 29.00
N ASP A 8 35.91 -30.78 29.31
CA ASP A 8 35.53 -30.40 30.67
C ASP A 8 34.53 -31.37 31.28
N HIS A 9 33.52 -31.82 30.51
CA HIS A 9 32.58 -32.89 30.93
C HIS A 9 33.26 -34.21 31.20
N MET A 10 34.35 -34.54 30.46
CA MET A 10 35.18 -35.71 30.71
C MET A 10 36.20 -35.51 31.85
N LYS A 11 36.12 -34.39 32.58
CA LYS A 11 37.04 -34.00 33.66
C LYS A 11 38.52 -33.94 33.25
N MET A 12 38.82 -33.89 31.95
CA MET A 12 40.20 -33.83 31.45
C MET A 12 40.79 -32.41 31.64
N ILE A 13 40.00 -31.38 31.53
CA ILE A 13 40.45 -29.98 31.66
C ILE A 13 40.52 -29.61 33.14
N SER A 14 39.54 -29.95 33.95
CA SER A 14 39.50 -29.66 35.40
C SER A 14 40.63 -30.36 36.17
N ALA A 15 41.19 -31.45 35.65
CA ALA A 15 42.37 -32.10 36.21
C ALA A 15 43.70 -31.36 35.96
N VAL A 16 43.78 -30.57 34.87
CA VAL A 16 45.00 -29.87 34.44
C VAL A 16 44.94 -28.37 34.73
N PHE A 17 43.77 -27.77 34.59
CA PHE A 17 43.56 -26.30 34.74
C PHE A 17 42.62 -26.04 35.92
N THR A 18 43.15 -25.38 36.97
CA THR A 18 42.37 -24.98 38.14
C THR A 18 42.41 -23.47 38.34
N GLY A 19 41.32 -22.89 38.88
CA GLY A 19 41.21 -21.47 39.22
C GLY A 19 41.34 -20.52 38.03
N TRP A 20 42.25 -19.54 38.12
CA TRP A 20 42.40 -18.48 37.15
C TRP A 20 42.81 -18.95 35.73
N LYS A 21 43.46 -20.12 35.60
CA LYS A 21 43.80 -20.69 34.30
C LYS A 21 42.56 -21.13 33.52
N MET A 22 41.55 -21.64 34.20
CA MET A 22 40.27 -21.99 33.61
C MET A 22 39.55 -20.73 33.09
N LEU A 23 39.57 -19.65 33.87
CA LEU A 23 39.04 -18.34 33.45
C LEU A 23 39.66 -17.90 32.12
N PHE A 24 41.00 -17.86 31.99
CA PHE A 24 41.66 -17.46 30.77
C PHE A 24 41.34 -18.37 29.58
N LEU A 25 41.18 -19.65 29.80
CA LEU A 25 40.85 -20.62 28.75
C LEU A 25 39.45 -20.33 28.15
N TYR A 26 38.45 -19.95 28.95
CA TYR A 26 37.11 -19.61 28.49
C TYR A 26 36.99 -18.16 28.03
N LEU A 27 37.82 -17.23 28.47
CA LEU A 27 37.83 -15.86 27.98
C LEU A 27 38.19 -15.76 26.48
N ILE A 28 39.06 -16.64 25.97
CA ILE A 28 39.44 -16.64 24.56
C ILE A 28 38.20 -16.86 23.65
N PRO A 29 37.46 -17.97 23.74
CA PRO A 29 36.25 -18.15 22.94
C PRO A 29 35.17 -17.11 23.25
N TYR A 30 35.06 -16.63 24.49
CA TYR A 30 34.12 -15.58 24.87
C TYR A 30 34.35 -14.28 24.09
N PHE A 31 35.60 -13.81 24.03
CA PHE A 31 35.94 -12.59 23.28
C PHE A 31 35.86 -12.82 21.76
N VAL A 32 36.25 -13.98 21.26
CA VAL A 32 36.14 -14.26 19.82
C VAL A 32 34.68 -14.26 19.36
N ILE A 33 33.77 -14.85 20.14
CA ILE A 33 32.35 -14.95 19.79
C ILE A 33 31.60 -13.65 20.15
N GLY A 34 31.90 -13.04 21.30
CA GLY A 34 31.11 -11.97 21.90
C GLY A 34 31.64 -10.57 21.66
N TRP A 35 32.76 -10.38 20.94
CA TRP A 35 33.38 -9.07 20.76
C TRP A 35 32.43 -8.04 20.17
N ASP A 36 31.66 -8.42 19.16
CA ASP A 36 30.69 -7.55 18.52
C ASP A 36 29.58 -7.08 19.49
N ILE A 37 29.07 -7.99 20.31
CA ILE A 37 28.03 -7.73 21.31
C ILE A 37 28.57 -6.77 22.38
N LEU A 38 29.76 -7.04 22.90
CA LEU A 38 30.42 -6.20 23.91
C LEU A 38 30.72 -4.80 23.37
N TYR A 39 31.20 -4.71 22.13
CA TYR A 39 31.45 -3.44 21.46
C TYR A 39 30.16 -2.66 21.25
N LYS A 40 29.10 -3.30 20.75
CA LYS A 40 27.76 -2.69 20.58
C LYS A 40 27.21 -2.21 21.94
N ALA A 41 27.32 -3.02 23.00
CA ALA A 41 26.87 -2.62 24.34
C ALA A 41 27.57 -1.35 24.84
N VAL A 42 28.91 -1.29 24.74
CA VAL A 42 29.68 -0.10 25.13
C VAL A 42 29.35 1.12 24.27
N ARG A 43 29.20 0.94 22.97
CA ARG A 43 28.83 2.00 22.03
C ARG A 43 27.44 2.56 22.35
N ASN A 44 26.46 1.69 22.62
CA ASN A 44 25.07 2.12 22.90
C ASN A 44 24.97 2.80 24.25
N ILE A 45 25.73 2.39 25.25
CA ILE A 45 25.86 3.12 26.52
C ILE A 45 26.38 4.54 26.29
N LYS A 46 27.43 4.71 25.46
CA LYS A 46 27.99 6.05 25.14
C LYS A 46 26.97 6.93 24.41
N ASN A 47 26.07 6.33 23.62
CA ASN A 47 25.00 7.03 22.90
C ASN A 47 23.74 7.26 23.75
N GLY A 48 23.77 6.97 25.07
CA GLY A 48 22.64 7.15 25.97
C GLY A 48 21.58 6.05 25.94
N GLN A 49 21.82 4.97 25.21
CA GLN A 49 20.95 3.77 25.14
C GLN A 49 21.49 2.70 26.08
N VAL A 50 21.36 2.94 27.39
CA VAL A 50 22.01 2.11 28.43
C VAL A 50 21.38 0.72 28.58
N PHE A 51 20.08 0.56 28.30
CA PHE A 51 19.33 -0.67 28.56
C PHE A 51 18.87 -1.33 27.28
N ASP A 52 19.81 -1.70 26.39
CA ASP A 52 19.54 -2.51 25.22
C ASP A 52 19.80 -4.01 25.45
N GLU A 53 19.48 -4.82 24.46
CA GLU A 53 19.66 -6.26 24.49
C GLU A 53 21.15 -6.68 24.64
N ASN A 54 22.05 -5.94 23.97
CA ASN A 54 23.49 -6.22 24.05
C ASN A 54 24.04 -5.94 25.46
N PHE A 55 23.53 -4.90 26.11
CA PHE A 55 23.84 -4.60 27.50
C PHE A 55 23.38 -5.72 28.45
N LEU A 56 22.13 -6.20 28.30
CA LEU A 56 21.61 -7.30 29.13
C LEU A 56 22.45 -8.56 28.98
N MET A 57 22.81 -8.92 27.75
CA MET A 57 23.66 -10.07 27.45
C MET A 57 25.07 -9.91 28.03
N ALA A 58 25.68 -8.74 27.86
CA ALA A 58 27.00 -8.45 28.43
C ALA A 58 27.00 -8.56 29.95
N VAL A 59 26.05 -7.92 30.64
CA VAL A 59 25.94 -7.97 32.11
C VAL A 59 25.68 -9.38 32.61
N ALA A 60 24.78 -10.13 31.98
CA ALA A 60 24.45 -11.49 32.37
C ALA A 60 25.66 -12.45 32.24
N THR A 61 26.40 -12.35 31.11
CA THR A 61 27.56 -13.22 30.86
C THR A 61 28.76 -12.85 31.73
N ILE A 62 29.00 -11.55 31.96
CA ILE A 62 30.03 -11.10 32.94
C ILE A 62 29.67 -11.58 34.35
N GLY A 63 28.38 -11.48 34.73
CA GLY A 63 27.90 -12.01 36.03
C GLY A 63 28.11 -13.51 36.16
N ALA A 64 27.88 -14.28 35.09
CA ALA A 64 28.15 -15.72 35.06
C ALA A 64 29.64 -16.02 35.24
N PHE A 65 30.55 -15.27 34.61
CA PHE A 65 31.98 -15.36 34.88
C PHE A 65 32.31 -15.09 36.34
N GLY A 66 31.62 -14.11 36.98
CA GLY A 66 31.80 -13.76 38.39
C GLY A 66 31.42 -14.89 39.37
N VAL A 67 30.51 -15.78 38.99
CA VAL A 67 30.10 -16.94 39.81
C VAL A 67 30.73 -18.26 39.35
N ASN A 68 31.78 -18.22 38.53
CA ASN A 68 32.55 -19.34 37.97
C ASN A 68 31.77 -20.24 36.97
N GLU A 69 30.65 -19.76 36.40
CA GLU A 69 29.88 -20.48 35.37
C GLU A 69 30.41 -20.14 33.97
N TYR A 70 31.71 -20.44 33.71
CA TYR A 70 32.40 -20.01 32.50
C TYR A 70 31.83 -20.66 31.22
N SER A 71 31.49 -21.94 31.29
CA SER A 71 30.92 -22.68 30.15
C SER A 71 29.53 -22.14 29.78
N GLU A 72 28.70 -21.79 30.76
CA GLU A 72 27.38 -21.19 30.53
C GLU A 72 27.50 -19.82 29.87
N ALA A 73 28.44 -18.97 30.34
CA ALA A 73 28.65 -17.64 29.77
C ALA A 73 29.02 -17.69 28.29
N VAL A 74 29.92 -18.60 27.90
CA VAL A 74 30.32 -18.76 26.48
C VAL A 74 29.21 -19.41 25.67
N ALA A 75 28.45 -20.36 26.22
CA ALA A 75 27.31 -20.98 25.57
C ALA A 75 26.23 -19.94 25.23
N VAL A 76 25.89 -19.09 26.20
CA VAL A 76 24.93 -18.00 26.03
C VAL A 76 25.33 -17.07 24.88
N MET A 77 26.61 -16.62 24.84
CA MET A 77 27.12 -15.80 23.74
C MET A 77 27.03 -16.51 22.39
N LEU A 78 27.37 -17.79 22.34
CA LEU A 78 27.33 -18.60 21.12
C LEU A 78 25.91 -18.73 20.59
N PHE A 79 24.96 -19.14 21.45
CA PHE A 79 23.55 -19.28 21.04
C PHE A 79 22.94 -17.97 20.64
N TYR A 80 23.27 -16.86 21.32
CA TYR A 80 22.82 -15.53 20.94
C TYR A 80 23.35 -15.15 19.55
N GLN A 81 24.63 -15.35 19.25
CA GLN A 81 25.22 -15.07 17.92
C GLN A 81 24.59 -15.92 16.82
N VAL A 82 24.33 -17.20 17.09
CA VAL A 82 23.60 -18.07 16.15
C VAL A 82 22.19 -17.54 15.92
N GLY A 83 21.51 -17.08 16.97
CA GLY A 83 20.20 -16.46 16.87
C GLY A 83 20.21 -15.19 16.02
N GLU A 84 21.17 -14.29 16.27
CA GLU A 84 21.39 -13.06 15.48
C GLU A 84 21.63 -13.37 13.98
N LEU A 85 22.42 -14.42 13.69
CA LEU A 85 22.67 -14.85 12.31
C LEU A 85 21.38 -15.30 11.60
N PHE A 86 20.59 -16.17 12.23
CA PHE A 86 19.30 -16.62 11.68
C PHE A 86 18.32 -15.47 11.50
N GLN A 87 18.27 -14.58 12.48
CA GLN A 87 17.43 -13.38 12.47
C GLN A 87 17.82 -12.44 11.31
N SER A 88 19.12 -12.11 11.17
CA SER A 88 19.64 -11.28 10.09
C SER A 88 19.36 -11.91 8.72
N TYR A 89 19.53 -13.23 8.58
CA TYR A 89 19.21 -13.95 7.35
C TYR A 89 17.72 -13.84 6.99
N ALA A 90 16.84 -14.05 7.97
CA ALA A 90 15.40 -14.00 7.75
C ALA A 90 14.91 -12.58 7.46
N VAL A 91 15.44 -11.57 8.17
CA VAL A 91 15.16 -10.15 7.90
C VAL A 91 15.61 -9.77 6.50
N ASN A 92 16.82 -10.14 6.09
CA ASN A 92 17.32 -9.85 4.74
C ASN A 92 16.47 -10.52 3.67
N ARG A 93 16.05 -11.76 3.85
CA ARG A 93 15.17 -12.47 2.91
C ARG A 93 13.79 -11.82 2.80
N SER A 94 13.24 -11.29 3.88
CA SER A 94 11.98 -10.55 3.85
C SER A 94 12.13 -9.19 3.17
N ARG A 95 13.24 -8.49 3.43
CA ARG A 95 13.57 -7.24 2.73
C ARG A 95 13.80 -7.46 1.24
N GLN A 96 14.40 -8.59 0.85
CA GLN A 96 14.64 -8.92 -0.54
C GLN A 96 13.35 -9.02 -1.36
N SER A 97 12.22 -9.44 -0.76
CA SER A 97 10.91 -9.38 -1.43
C SER A 97 10.41 -7.95 -1.69
N ILE A 98 10.94 -6.94 -0.98
CA ILE A 98 10.71 -5.52 -1.25
C ILE A 98 11.75 -5.02 -2.25
N THR A 99 12.99 -5.50 -2.17
CA THR A 99 14.06 -5.21 -3.13
C THR A 99 13.72 -5.76 -4.52
N ASP A 100 13.02 -6.90 -4.61
CA ASP A 100 12.51 -7.43 -5.88
C ASP A 100 11.52 -6.44 -6.57
N LEU A 101 10.92 -5.52 -5.80
CA LEU A 101 10.17 -4.39 -6.34
C LEU A 101 11.08 -3.25 -6.81
N MET A 102 12.28 -3.12 -6.26
CA MET A 102 13.30 -2.17 -6.73
C MET A 102 13.94 -2.64 -8.04
N ASP A 103 13.81 -3.92 -8.39
CA ASP A 103 14.20 -4.46 -9.69
C ASP A 103 13.38 -3.91 -10.88
N ILE A 104 12.29 -3.15 -10.62
CA ILE A 104 11.60 -2.40 -11.69
C ILE A 104 12.41 -1.20 -12.18
N CYS A 105 13.37 -0.70 -11.39
CA CYS A 105 14.20 0.43 -11.79
C CYS A 105 15.03 0.08 -13.04
N PRO A 106 14.96 0.88 -14.11
CA PRO A 106 15.81 0.72 -15.29
C PRO A 106 17.25 1.15 -14.97
N GLU A 107 18.22 0.39 -15.45
CA GLU A 107 19.63 0.67 -15.25
C GLU A 107 20.19 1.68 -16.26
N TYR A 108 19.53 1.85 -17.42
CA TYR A 108 19.93 2.72 -18.51
C TYR A 108 18.76 3.12 -19.40
N ALA A 109 18.94 4.21 -20.15
CA ALA A 109 18.11 4.62 -21.27
C ALA A 109 18.91 4.59 -22.57
N ASN A 110 18.28 4.21 -23.71
CA ASN A 110 18.90 4.38 -25.02
C ASN A 110 18.32 5.64 -25.66
N ILE A 111 19.14 6.66 -25.89
CA ILE A 111 18.79 7.87 -26.65
C ILE A 111 19.34 7.80 -28.06
N GLU A 112 18.67 8.46 -29.02
CA GLU A 112 19.15 8.59 -30.40
C GLU A 112 19.81 9.97 -30.58
N GLU A 113 21.14 9.99 -30.65
CA GLU A 113 21.94 11.19 -30.86
C GLU A 113 22.71 11.04 -32.21
N ASP A 114 22.55 11.97 -33.14
CA ASP A 114 23.17 11.94 -34.47
C ASP A 114 22.96 10.64 -35.27
N GLY A 115 21.82 9.97 -35.10
CA GLY A 115 21.50 8.71 -35.79
C GLY A 115 22.21 7.47 -35.20
N GLN A 116 22.85 7.60 -34.04
CA GLN A 116 23.43 6.50 -33.29
C GLN A 116 22.73 6.32 -31.95
N LEU A 117 22.53 5.07 -31.54
CA LEU A 117 21.99 4.76 -30.22
C LEU A 117 23.12 4.88 -29.19
N LYS A 118 22.91 5.73 -28.20
CA LYS A 118 23.82 5.93 -27.06
C LYS A 118 23.10 5.50 -25.79
N GLN A 119 23.76 4.68 -24.99
CA GLN A 119 23.29 4.29 -23.67
C GLN A 119 23.72 5.36 -22.66
N VAL A 120 22.76 5.89 -21.91
CA VAL A 120 22.94 6.94 -20.89
C VAL A 120 22.28 6.51 -19.60
N ASP A 121 22.63 7.16 -18.50
CA ASP A 121 21.89 7.02 -17.24
C ASP A 121 20.50 7.65 -17.41
N PRO A 122 19.42 7.04 -16.88
CA PRO A 122 18.08 7.65 -16.92
C PRO A 122 18.02 9.06 -16.31
N ASP A 123 18.88 9.37 -15.33
CA ASP A 123 18.99 10.70 -14.71
C ASP A 123 19.53 11.78 -15.67
N ASP A 124 20.22 11.37 -16.74
CA ASP A 124 20.81 12.29 -17.74
C ASP A 124 19.85 12.60 -18.91
N VAL A 125 18.62 12.06 -18.90
CA VAL A 125 17.63 12.22 -19.99
C VAL A 125 16.68 13.37 -19.67
N GLU A 126 16.53 14.31 -20.61
CA GLU A 126 15.67 15.48 -20.43
C GLU A 126 14.26 15.27 -21.03
N VAL A 127 13.29 16.06 -20.57
CA VAL A 127 11.94 16.07 -21.12
C VAL A 127 11.97 16.55 -22.58
N GLY A 128 11.37 15.75 -23.48
CA GLY A 128 11.37 15.97 -24.93
C GLY A 128 12.39 15.13 -25.70
N ASP A 129 13.30 14.45 -25.02
CA ASP A 129 14.23 13.52 -25.65
C ASP A 129 13.51 12.30 -26.21
N ILE A 130 14.06 11.72 -27.28
CA ILE A 130 13.53 10.48 -27.86
C ILE A 130 14.33 9.29 -27.34
N ILE A 131 13.65 8.47 -26.54
CA ILE A 131 14.18 7.19 -26.07
C ILE A 131 13.80 6.06 -27.00
N VAL A 132 14.71 5.10 -27.18
CA VAL A 132 14.50 3.88 -27.99
C VAL A 132 14.47 2.67 -27.08
N ILE A 133 13.34 1.96 -27.08
CA ILE A 133 13.09 0.82 -26.20
C ILE A 133 13.00 -0.44 -27.04
N LYS A 134 14.00 -1.32 -26.92
CA LYS A 134 14.07 -2.57 -27.66
C LYS A 134 13.17 -3.64 -27.03
N PRO A 135 12.82 -4.70 -27.79
CA PRO A 135 12.13 -5.85 -27.24
C PRO A 135 12.84 -6.45 -26.02
N GLY A 136 12.09 -6.67 -24.93
CA GLY A 136 12.60 -7.23 -23.68
C GLY A 136 13.27 -6.21 -22.74
N GLU A 137 13.44 -4.96 -23.16
CA GLU A 137 14.00 -3.90 -22.29
C GLU A 137 12.93 -3.30 -21.37
N LYS A 138 13.36 -2.84 -20.20
CA LYS A 138 12.52 -2.02 -19.32
C LYS A 138 12.36 -0.63 -19.92
N ILE A 139 11.19 -0.04 -19.75
CA ILE A 139 10.90 1.35 -20.14
C ILE A 139 11.57 2.27 -19.13
N PRO A 140 12.56 3.10 -19.55
CA PRO A 140 13.38 3.85 -18.60
C PRO A 140 12.67 5.06 -17.98
N LEU A 141 11.87 5.79 -18.75
CA LEU A 141 11.15 6.98 -18.31
C LEU A 141 9.71 6.98 -18.80
N ASP A 142 8.88 7.79 -18.14
CA ASP A 142 7.52 8.05 -18.60
C ASP A 142 7.56 8.84 -19.90
N GLY A 143 6.77 8.43 -20.90
CA GLY A 143 6.83 9.05 -22.22
C GLY A 143 5.60 8.76 -23.07
N LYS A 144 5.59 9.30 -24.28
CA LYS A 144 4.54 9.08 -25.27
C LYS A 144 5.10 8.40 -26.50
N VAL A 145 4.46 7.33 -26.96
CA VAL A 145 4.90 6.61 -28.15
C VAL A 145 4.82 7.51 -29.38
N VAL A 146 5.95 7.77 -30.02
CA VAL A 146 6.03 8.51 -31.30
C VAL A 146 6.21 7.58 -32.50
N PHE A 147 6.68 6.35 -32.27
CA PHE A 147 6.84 5.36 -33.33
C PHE A 147 6.78 3.94 -32.77
N GLY A 148 6.09 3.05 -33.48
CA GLY A 148 6.06 1.63 -33.20
C GLY A 148 4.78 1.15 -32.51
N GLU A 149 4.69 -0.17 -32.41
CA GLU A 149 3.60 -0.87 -31.73
C GLU A 149 4.17 -2.08 -31.02
N SER A 150 3.77 -2.32 -29.77
CA SER A 150 4.23 -3.46 -28.97
C SER A 150 3.19 -3.89 -27.93
N MET A 151 3.45 -5.05 -27.34
CA MET A 151 2.81 -5.49 -26.10
C MET A 151 3.71 -5.13 -24.93
N VAL A 152 3.22 -4.41 -23.95
CA VAL A 152 3.97 -3.99 -22.76
C VAL A 152 3.47 -4.78 -21.56
N ASP A 153 4.40 -5.45 -20.87
CA ASP A 153 4.13 -6.16 -19.63
C ASP A 153 4.16 -5.16 -18.45
N THR A 154 3.01 -4.96 -17.84
CA THR A 154 2.83 -4.07 -16.69
C THR A 154 2.77 -4.83 -15.37
N SER A 155 2.99 -6.15 -15.38
CA SER A 155 2.78 -7.03 -14.21
C SER A 155 3.63 -6.65 -13.00
N ALA A 156 4.84 -6.11 -13.23
CA ALA A 156 5.72 -5.64 -12.16
C ALA A 156 5.13 -4.46 -11.36
N LEU A 157 4.33 -3.61 -12.00
CA LEU A 157 3.68 -2.45 -11.38
C LEU A 157 2.26 -2.77 -10.92
N THR A 158 1.46 -3.34 -11.81
CA THR A 158 0.01 -3.53 -11.56
C THR A 158 -0.33 -4.88 -10.94
N GLY A 159 0.57 -5.86 -11.05
CA GLY A 159 0.30 -7.26 -10.69
C GLY A 159 -0.61 -8.00 -11.68
N GLU A 160 -0.97 -7.38 -12.81
CA GLU A 160 -1.75 -8.00 -13.89
C GLU A 160 -0.84 -8.77 -14.85
N SER A 161 -1.19 -10.03 -15.12
CA SER A 161 -0.40 -10.90 -16.02
C SER A 161 -0.71 -10.71 -17.52
N VAL A 162 -1.65 -9.83 -17.88
CA VAL A 162 -2.05 -9.61 -19.27
C VAL A 162 -1.32 -8.39 -19.81
N PRO A 163 -0.42 -8.56 -20.82
CA PRO A 163 0.28 -7.43 -21.42
C PRO A 163 -0.68 -6.45 -22.12
N ARG A 164 -0.40 -5.16 -21.99
CA ARG A 164 -1.15 -4.08 -22.62
C ARG A 164 -0.58 -3.79 -24.01
N ARG A 165 -1.43 -3.68 -25.03
CA ARG A 165 -1.03 -3.19 -26.36
C ARG A 165 -0.84 -1.68 -26.32
N VAL A 166 0.28 -1.20 -26.85
CA VAL A 166 0.60 0.21 -27.01
C VAL A 166 0.96 0.50 -28.47
N LYS A 167 0.55 1.67 -28.96
CA LYS A 167 0.76 2.16 -30.32
C LYS A 167 1.10 3.65 -30.32
N GLU A 168 1.40 4.21 -31.47
CA GLU A 168 1.67 5.64 -31.62
C GLU A 168 0.56 6.51 -31.02
N GLY A 169 0.95 7.44 -30.17
CA GLY A 169 0.09 8.35 -29.41
C GLY A 169 -0.29 7.86 -28.02
N ASP A 170 -0.03 6.61 -27.66
CA ASP A 170 -0.31 6.06 -26.32
C ASP A 170 0.78 6.45 -25.31
N ASP A 171 0.39 6.56 -24.04
CA ASP A 171 1.31 6.84 -22.95
C ASP A 171 2.05 5.56 -22.51
N LEU A 172 3.36 5.71 -22.30
CA LEU A 172 4.26 4.69 -21.73
C LEU A 172 4.60 5.05 -20.27
N VAL A 173 4.70 4.01 -19.45
CA VAL A 173 5.01 4.14 -18.04
C VAL A 173 6.36 3.47 -17.75
N SER A 174 7.24 4.18 -17.05
CA SER A 174 8.54 3.67 -16.63
C SER A 174 8.42 2.44 -15.73
N GLY A 175 9.40 1.53 -15.81
CA GLY A 175 9.41 0.28 -15.03
C GLY A 175 8.62 -0.88 -15.62
N CYS A 176 7.80 -0.66 -16.67
CA CYS A 176 7.19 -1.74 -17.46
C CYS A 176 8.21 -2.38 -18.40
N VAL A 177 7.94 -3.59 -18.88
CA VAL A 177 8.82 -4.31 -19.83
C VAL A 177 8.21 -4.30 -21.22
N ASN A 178 8.99 -3.83 -22.21
CA ASN A 178 8.60 -3.86 -23.61
C ASN A 178 8.63 -5.31 -24.13
N GLY A 179 7.58 -5.75 -24.84
CA GLY A 179 7.46 -7.10 -25.39
C GLY A 179 8.21 -7.28 -26.70
N ASN A 180 7.48 -7.27 -27.82
CA ASN A 180 7.99 -7.78 -29.09
C ASN A 180 8.37 -6.69 -30.10
N GLY A 181 7.89 -5.46 -29.94
CA GLY A 181 8.08 -4.36 -30.88
C GLY A 181 9.21 -3.43 -30.49
N LEU A 182 9.82 -2.76 -31.47
CA LEU A 182 10.68 -1.61 -31.21
C LEU A 182 9.78 -0.40 -30.98
N LEU A 183 9.97 0.29 -29.85
CA LEU A 183 9.27 1.52 -29.53
C LEU A 183 10.23 2.70 -29.52
N ARG A 184 9.76 3.86 -30.01
CA ARG A 184 10.39 5.15 -29.76
C ARG A 184 9.36 6.01 -29.02
N ALA A 185 9.78 6.64 -27.94
CA ALA A 185 8.93 7.47 -27.13
C ALA A 185 9.58 8.80 -26.82
N GLU A 186 8.79 9.86 -26.85
CA GLU A 186 9.18 11.17 -26.38
C GLU A 186 9.00 11.23 -24.87
N VAL A 187 10.02 11.59 -24.13
CA VAL A 187 10.04 11.66 -22.67
C VAL A 187 9.15 12.80 -22.19
N THR A 188 8.26 12.51 -21.25
CA THR A 188 7.30 13.49 -20.69
C THR A 188 7.62 13.95 -19.28
N LYS A 189 8.47 13.22 -18.56
CA LYS A 189 8.89 13.53 -17.19
C LYS A 189 10.36 13.19 -16.99
N GLU A 190 11.07 13.98 -16.16
CA GLU A 190 12.40 13.65 -15.67
C GLU A 190 12.38 12.38 -14.82
N PHE A 191 13.54 11.74 -14.60
CA PHE A 191 13.61 10.47 -13.89
C PHE A 191 13.07 10.56 -12.47
N ASP A 192 13.43 11.60 -11.71
CA ASP A 192 12.95 11.82 -10.35
C ASP A 192 11.41 11.97 -10.24
N ASP A 193 10.79 12.49 -11.31
CA ASP A 193 9.34 12.66 -11.42
C ASP A 193 8.64 11.47 -12.08
N SER A 194 9.41 10.48 -12.53
CA SER A 194 8.87 9.28 -13.18
C SER A 194 8.03 8.41 -12.25
N THR A 195 7.15 7.62 -12.83
CA THR A 195 6.30 6.70 -12.07
C THR A 195 7.14 5.70 -11.26
N VAL A 196 8.23 5.18 -11.83
CA VAL A 196 9.10 4.23 -11.13
C VAL A 196 9.81 4.88 -9.95
N ALA A 197 10.35 6.10 -10.09
CA ALA A 197 11.02 6.82 -9.01
C ALA A 197 10.06 7.10 -7.84
N LYS A 198 8.85 7.56 -8.13
CA LYS A 198 7.81 7.78 -7.11
C LYS A 198 7.38 6.50 -6.38
N ILE A 199 7.27 5.38 -7.10
CA ILE A 199 7.00 4.08 -6.47
C ILE A 199 8.13 3.68 -5.52
N LEU A 200 9.39 3.83 -5.95
CA LEU A 200 10.55 3.54 -5.11
C LEU A 200 10.57 4.40 -3.86
N GLU A 201 10.34 5.70 -3.99
CA GLU A 201 10.24 6.62 -2.85
C GLU A 201 9.14 6.21 -1.88
N LEU A 202 7.96 5.85 -2.38
CA LEU A 202 6.84 5.39 -1.55
C LEU A 202 7.18 4.10 -0.80
N VAL A 203 7.84 3.14 -1.44
CA VAL A 203 8.25 1.87 -0.83
C VAL A 203 9.33 2.10 0.23
N GLU A 204 10.30 2.95 -0.04
CA GLU A 204 11.36 3.31 0.90
C GLU A 204 10.79 4.06 2.11
N ASN A 205 9.94 5.05 1.89
CA ASN A 205 9.29 5.83 2.93
C ASN A 205 8.21 5.06 3.70
N ALA A 206 7.67 3.96 3.16
CA ALA A 206 6.66 3.13 3.85
C ALA A 206 7.14 2.59 5.20
N SER A 207 8.46 2.43 5.38
CA SER A 207 9.06 2.02 6.66
C SER A 207 9.11 3.13 7.71
N SER A 208 8.95 4.40 7.33
CA SER A 208 9.04 5.55 8.24
C SER A 208 7.78 5.75 9.08
N LYS A 209 6.60 5.44 8.54
CA LYS A 209 5.29 5.60 9.21
C LYS A 209 4.90 4.34 9.97
N LYS A 210 5.35 4.22 11.23
CA LYS A 210 5.16 3.04 12.08
C LYS A 210 3.73 2.89 12.59
N ALA A 211 3.24 1.66 12.61
CA ALA A 211 1.96 1.28 13.20
C ALA A 211 1.89 1.61 14.71
N HIS A 212 0.68 1.80 15.23
CA HIS A 212 0.48 2.02 16.67
C HIS A 212 1.01 0.87 17.51
N VAL A 213 0.85 -0.37 17.04
CA VAL A 213 1.39 -1.56 17.70
C VAL A 213 2.91 -1.55 17.73
N GLU A 214 3.59 -1.16 16.65
CA GLU A 214 5.05 -1.01 16.62
C GLU A 214 5.53 0.06 17.61
N ASN A 215 4.85 1.22 17.64
CA ASN A 215 5.15 2.28 18.60
C ASN A 215 4.91 1.84 20.03
N PHE A 216 3.86 1.05 20.27
CA PHE A 216 3.58 0.47 21.60
C PHE A 216 4.71 -0.47 22.02
N ILE A 217 5.18 -1.37 21.16
CA ILE A 217 6.27 -2.30 21.47
C ILE A 217 7.57 -1.55 21.76
N THR A 218 7.90 -0.54 20.96
CA THR A 218 9.08 0.30 21.19
C THR A 218 8.99 1.02 22.54
N ARG A 219 7.82 1.57 22.88
CA ARG A 219 7.58 2.21 24.16
C ARG A 219 7.60 1.20 25.31
N PHE A 220 6.99 0.04 25.15
CA PHE A 220 7.01 -1.04 26.13
C PHE A 220 8.45 -1.46 26.45
N ALA A 221 9.28 -1.73 25.43
CA ALA A 221 10.67 -2.11 25.60
C ALA A 221 11.46 -1.06 26.44
N ARG A 222 11.22 0.23 26.22
CA ARG A 222 11.86 1.33 26.94
C ARG A 222 11.60 1.29 28.45
N TYR A 223 10.42 0.89 28.89
CA TYR A 223 10.08 0.79 30.32
C TYR A 223 10.34 -0.59 30.89
N TYR A 224 10.12 -1.62 30.09
CA TYR A 224 10.26 -2.99 30.49
C TYR A 224 11.72 -3.35 30.86
N THR A 225 12.68 -2.95 30.02
CA THR A 225 14.10 -3.32 30.24
C THR A 225 14.67 -2.75 31.55
N PRO A 226 14.49 -1.47 31.90
CA PRO A 226 14.91 -0.97 33.21
C PRO A 226 14.22 -1.70 34.38
N ALA A 227 12.92 -2.00 34.27
CA ALA A 227 12.20 -2.74 35.32
C ALA A 227 12.78 -4.15 35.53
N VAL A 228 13.14 -4.84 34.43
CA VAL A 228 13.80 -6.12 34.46
C VAL A 228 15.17 -6.05 35.13
N VAL A 229 15.99 -5.06 34.79
CA VAL A 229 17.32 -4.86 35.42
C VAL A 229 17.17 -4.64 36.92
N ILE A 230 16.23 -3.78 37.34
CA ILE A 230 15.96 -3.56 38.78
C ILE A 230 15.50 -4.86 39.44
N GLY A 231 14.60 -5.63 38.78
CA GLY A 231 14.15 -6.94 39.28
C GLY A 231 15.29 -7.95 39.43
N ALA A 232 16.22 -7.98 38.49
CA ALA A 232 17.41 -8.84 38.56
C ALA A 232 18.34 -8.45 39.73
N VAL A 233 18.55 -7.14 39.95
CA VAL A 233 19.33 -6.65 41.10
C VAL A 233 18.65 -7.03 42.42
N VAL A 234 17.35 -6.85 42.50
CA VAL A 234 16.54 -7.25 43.67
C VAL A 234 16.67 -8.74 43.91
N LEU A 235 16.57 -9.54 42.86
CA LEU A 235 16.70 -11.01 42.92
C LEU A 235 18.10 -11.44 43.34
N ALA A 236 19.15 -10.75 42.90
CA ALA A 236 20.54 -11.07 43.25
C ALA A 236 20.88 -10.70 44.72
N VAL A 237 20.25 -9.65 45.27
CA VAL A 237 20.67 -9.05 46.56
C VAL A 237 19.75 -9.44 47.72
N ILE A 238 18.44 -9.38 47.55
CA ILE A 238 17.50 -9.56 48.66
C ILE A 238 17.56 -10.97 49.30
N PRO A 239 17.48 -12.07 48.57
CA PRO A 239 17.48 -13.39 49.20
C PRO A 239 18.78 -13.74 49.90
N PRO A 240 19.99 -13.48 49.34
CA PRO A 240 21.22 -13.69 50.09
C PRO A 240 21.29 -12.86 51.37
N LEU A 241 20.87 -11.59 51.30
CA LEU A 241 20.99 -10.65 52.42
C LEU A 241 19.99 -10.94 53.56
N PHE A 242 18.75 -11.28 53.25
CA PHE A 242 17.67 -11.43 54.21
C PHE A 242 17.39 -12.90 54.58
N LEU A 243 17.64 -13.85 53.67
CA LEU A 243 17.38 -15.28 53.91
C LEU A 243 18.64 -16.11 54.13
N GLY A 244 19.82 -15.45 54.11
CA GLY A 244 21.09 -16.13 54.31
C GLY A 244 21.48 -17.15 53.26
N GLN A 245 20.97 -17.04 52.07
CA GLN A 245 21.19 -17.98 50.97
C GLN A 245 22.49 -17.68 50.20
N SER A 246 22.93 -18.60 49.34
CA SER A 246 24.18 -18.46 48.60
C SER A 246 24.13 -17.34 47.57
N TRP A 247 25.07 -16.37 47.67
CA TRP A 247 25.24 -15.29 46.71
C TRP A 247 25.44 -15.78 45.27
N ALA A 248 26.26 -16.84 45.08
CA ALA A 248 26.55 -17.38 43.76
C ALA A 248 25.29 -17.91 43.06
N GLU A 249 24.42 -18.62 43.81
CA GLU A 249 23.18 -19.16 43.26
C GLU A 249 22.19 -18.05 42.85
N TRP A 250 22.01 -17.02 43.68
CA TRP A 250 21.07 -15.95 43.37
C TRP A 250 21.58 -14.99 42.29
N VAL A 251 22.88 -14.76 42.20
CA VAL A 251 23.49 -14.06 41.07
C VAL A 251 23.29 -14.85 39.78
N ARG A 252 23.49 -16.18 39.80
CA ARG A 252 23.22 -17.05 38.66
C ARG A 252 21.75 -16.96 38.21
N ARG A 253 20.80 -17.04 39.15
CA ARG A 253 19.36 -16.88 38.86
C ARG A 253 19.06 -15.50 38.31
N ALA A 254 19.65 -14.44 38.83
CA ALA A 254 19.48 -13.07 38.33
C ALA A 254 20.04 -12.93 36.91
N CYS A 255 21.20 -13.51 36.61
CA CYS A 255 21.75 -13.54 35.24
C CYS A 255 20.83 -14.32 34.27
N THR A 256 20.32 -15.48 34.68
CA THR A 256 19.33 -16.24 33.90
C THR A 256 18.06 -15.41 33.66
N PHE A 257 17.55 -14.73 34.69
CA PHE A 257 16.40 -13.84 34.59
C PHE A 257 16.64 -12.68 33.60
N LEU A 258 17.82 -12.06 33.58
CA LEU A 258 18.19 -11.01 32.62
C LEU A 258 18.16 -11.53 31.18
N VAL A 259 18.77 -12.69 30.95
CA VAL A 259 18.82 -13.31 29.62
C VAL A 259 17.42 -13.62 29.08
N ILE A 260 16.58 -14.28 29.90
CA ILE A 260 15.21 -14.62 29.50
C ILE A 260 14.38 -13.37 29.18
N SER A 261 14.67 -12.25 29.81
CA SER A 261 13.83 -11.05 29.76
C SER A 261 13.98 -10.23 28.49
N CYS A 262 14.91 -10.55 27.56
CA CYS A 262 15.02 -9.82 26.29
C CYS A 262 13.74 -9.91 25.45
N PRO A 263 13.08 -8.83 25.03
CA PRO A 263 11.88 -8.88 24.19
C PRO A 263 12.20 -9.06 22.69
N CYS A 264 13.32 -9.72 22.33
CA CYS A 264 13.88 -9.80 20.99
C CYS A 264 12.87 -10.29 19.94
N ALA A 265 12.12 -11.35 20.27
CA ALA A 265 11.11 -11.93 19.38
C ALA A 265 10.02 -10.91 18.99
N LEU A 266 9.59 -10.03 19.90
CA LEU A 266 8.57 -9.03 19.64
C LEU A 266 9.10 -7.86 18.81
N VAL A 267 10.27 -7.35 19.19
CA VAL A 267 10.89 -6.18 18.56
C VAL A 267 11.15 -6.42 17.08
N ILE A 268 11.37 -7.67 16.67
CA ILE A 268 11.70 -8.03 15.31
C ILE A 268 10.50 -8.56 14.53
N SER A 269 9.74 -9.51 15.12
CA SER A 269 8.67 -10.18 14.37
C SER A 269 7.50 -9.26 14.02
N VAL A 270 7.24 -8.22 14.81
CA VAL A 270 6.12 -7.32 14.56
C VAL A 270 6.39 -6.39 13.38
N PRO A 271 7.49 -5.60 13.32
CA PRO A 271 7.83 -4.86 12.11
C PRO A 271 7.92 -5.76 10.87
N MET A 272 8.52 -6.95 11.03
CA MET A 272 8.64 -7.90 9.93
C MET A 272 7.29 -8.38 9.39
N SER A 273 6.29 -8.58 10.25
CA SER A 273 4.94 -8.92 9.82
C SER A 273 4.33 -7.80 8.97
N PHE A 274 4.51 -6.54 9.36
CA PHE A 274 4.04 -5.40 8.58
C PHE A 274 4.80 -5.26 7.25
N PHE A 275 6.12 -5.39 7.23
CA PHE A 275 6.89 -5.40 5.98
C PHE A 275 6.43 -6.50 5.03
N SER A 276 6.21 -7.70 5.57
CA SER A 276 5.66 -8.81 4.77
C SER A 276 4.27 -8.51 4.23
N GLY A 277 3.42 -7.82 5.01
CA GLY A 277 2.09 -7.37 4.59
C GLY A 277 2.13 -6.30 3.50
N ILE A 278 3.03 -5.31 3.62
CA ILE A 278 3.27 -4.28 2.59
C ILE A 278 3.76 -4.94 1.29
N GLY A 279 4.73 -5.86 1.39
CA GLY A 279 5.22 -6.61 0.22
C GLY A 279 4.15 -7.48 -0.45
N ALA A 280 3.23 -8.07 0.33
CA ALA A 280 2.09 -8.81 -0.22
C ALA A 280 1.09 -7.89 -0.94
N ALA A 281 0.83 -6.69 -0.41
CA ALA A 281 -0.03 -5.68 -1.03
C ALA A 281 0.57 -5.20 -2.35
N SER A 282 1.86 -4.90 -2.35
CA SER A 282 2.58 -4.42 -3.54
C SER A 282 2.56 -5.45 -4.67
N LYS A 283 2.75 -6.75 -4.38
CA LYS A 283 2.61 -7.85 -5.37
C LYS A 283 1.22 -7.93 -6.00
N LYS A 284 0.21 -7.34 -5.36
CA LYS A 284 -1.15 -7.21 -5.89
C LYS A 284 -1.38 -5.88 -6.59
N GLY A 285 -0.34 -5.07 -6.81
CA GLY A 285 -0.46 -3.74 -7.38
C GLY A 285 -1.14 -2.73 -6.45
N VAL A 286 -0.96 -2.89 -5.13
CA VAL A 286 -1.48 -1.96 -4.12
C VAL A 286 -0.31 -1.42 -3.30
N LEU A 287 -0.01 -0.14 -3.45
CA LEU A 287 1.02 0.54 -2.68
C LEU A 287 0.45 1.08 -1.37
N VAL A 288 1.16 0.84 -0.28
CA VAL A 288 0.77 1.28 1.06
C VAL A 288 1.90 2.12 1.65
N LYS A 289 1.63 3.40 1.95
CA LYS A 289 2.62 4.39 2.41
C LYS A 289 3.11 4.19 3.85
N GLY A 290 2.67 3.15 4.55
CA GLY A 290 3.14 2.89 5.90
C GLY A 290 2.42 1.75 6.61
N SER A 291 3.08 1.16 7.62
CA SER A 291 2.52 0.08 8.43
C SER A 291 1.30 0.53 9.27
N ASN A 292 1.22 1.81 9.64
CA ASN A 292 0.05 2.40 10.30
C ASN A 292 -1.22 2.30 9.44
N TYR A 293 -1.10 2.41 8.11
CA TYR A 293 -2.25 2.29 7.20
C TYR A 293 -2.71 0.84 7.06
N LEU A 294 -1.80 -0.15 7.08
CA LEU A 294 -2.20 -1.56 7.19
C LEU A 294 -2.97 -1.84 8.50
N GLU A 295 -2.50 -1.29 9.63
CA GLU A 295 -3.22 -1.41 10.90
C GLU A 295 -4.61 -0.77 10.81
N THR A 296 -4.73 0.39 10.19
CA THR A 296 -5.99 1.12 10.00
C THR A 296 -6.94 0.35 9.08
N MET A 297 -6.44 -0.16 7.96
CA MET A 297 -7.21 -0.98 7.00
C MET A 297 -7.74 -2.28 7.64
N ALA A 298 -7.01 -2.88 8.58
CA ALA A 298 -7.49 -4.07 9.29
C ALA A 298 -8.73 -3.78 10.15
N LYS A 299 -8.87 -2.54 10.66
CA LYS A 299 -9.99 -2.07 11.50
C LYS A 299 -11.13 -1.43 10.69
N LEU A 300 -11.06 -1.49 9.36
CA LEU A 300 -11.99 -0.84 8.47
C LEU A 300 -13.42 -1.32 8.68
N HIS A 301 -14.33 -0.36 8.86
CA HIS A 301 -15.75 -0.55 9.06
C HIS A 301 -16.57 0.03 7.92
N THR A 302 -16.24 1.24 7.49
CA THR A 302 -16.95 1.99 6.45
C THR A 302 -16.00 2.31 5.30
N VAL A 303 -16.47 2.09 4.07
CA VAL A 303 -15.79 2.55 2.86
C VAL A 303 -16.70 3.53 2.14
N VAL A 304 -16.17 4.72 1.92
CA VAL A 304 -16.84 5.82 1.22
C VAL A 304 -16.21 5.96 -0.15
N PHE A 305 -17.00 5.97 -1.19
CA PHE A 305 -16.56 6.09 -2.57
C PHE A 305 -17.00 7.42 -3.16
N ASP A 306 -16.11 8.08 -3.89
CA ASP A 306 -16.57 9.01 -4.92
C ASP A 306 -17.24 8.24 -6.06
N LYS A 307 -18.10 8.90 -6.84
CA LYS A 307 -18.73 8.27 -8.00
C LYS A 307 -17.83 8.32 -9.22
N THR A 308 -17.51 9.55 -9.66
CA THR A 308 -16.91 9.82 -10.97
C THR A 308 -15.43 9.43 -10.99
N GLY A 309 -14.98 8.69 -12.02
CA GLY A 309 -13.58 8.22 -12.08
C GLY A 309 -13.24 7.09 -11.11
N THR A 310 -14.06 6.85 -10.07
CA THR A 310 -13.85 5.83 -9.03
C THR A 310 -14.75 4.61 -9.23
N LEU A 311 -16.06 4.77 -9.14
CA LEU A 311 -17.04 3.70 -9.42
C LEU A 311 -17.45 3.67 -10.89
N THR A 312 -17.27 4.78 -11.59
CA THR A 312 -17.55 4.94 -13.01
C THR A 312 -16.27 5.23 -13.80
N LYS A 313 -16.34 5.05 -15.12
CA LYS A 313 -15.18 5.21 -16.01
C LYS A 313 -14.71 6.66 -16.17
N GLY A 314 -15.54 7.64 -15.74
CA GLY A 314 -15.30 9.06 -15.98
C GLY A 314 -15.48 9.48 -17.45
N GLU A 315 -15.99 8.57 -18.28
CA GLU A 315 -16.22 8.77 -19.69
C GLU A 315 -17.72 8.88 -19.95
N PHE A 316 -18.14 10.04 -20.44
CA PHE A 316 -19.51 10.20 -20.91
C PHE A 316 -19.71 9.43 -22.22
N LYS A 317 -20.70 8.54 -22.26
CA LYS A 317 -21.07 7.79 -23.46
C LYS A 317 -22.57 7.88 -23.69
N VAL A 318 -22.98 7.90 -24.97
CA VAL A 318 -24.38 7.78 -25.33
C VAL A 318 -24.87 6.40 -24.91
N ALA A 319 -25.78 6.36 -23.93
CA ALA A 319 -26.36 5.13 -23.39
C ALA A 319 -27.65 4.74 -24.14
N GLU A 320 -28.51 5.71 -24.41
CA GLU A 320 -29.80 5.48 -25.06
C GLU A 320 -30.13 6.63 -26.01
N ILE A 321 -30.84 6.33 -27.07
CA ILE A 321 -31.37 7.30 -28.02
C ILE A 321 -32.87 7.02 -28.17
N HIS A 322 -33.66 8.03 -27.88
CA HIS A 322 -35.12 7.95 -27.99
C HIS A 322 -35.61 8.86 -29.09
N SER A 323 -36.42 8.38 -30.01
CA SER A 323 -37.19 9.17 -30.94
C SER A 323 -38.66 9.28 -30.48
N VAL A 324 -39.33 10.36 -30.79
CA VAL A 324 -40.74 10.59 -30.39
C VAL A 324 -41.64 9.43 -30.81
N ASP A 325 -41.39 8.80 -31.94
CA ASP A 325 -42.21 7.70 -32.49
C ASP A 325 -41.62 6.29 -32.25
N GLY A 326 -40.45 6.15 -31.60
CA GLY A 326 -39.78 4.88 -31.36
C GLY A 326 -39.14 4.24 -32.60
N ASP A 327 -39.03 4.94 -33.75
CA ASP A 327 -38.47 4.41 -35.00
C ASP A 327 -36.94 4.51 -35.00
N GLU A 328 -36.23 3.39 -35.28
CA GLU A 328 -34.76 3.30 -35.33
C GLU A 328 -34.14 4.27 -36.36
N LYS A 329 -34.80 4.51 -37.52
CA LYS A 329 -34.31 5.47 -38.50
C LYS A 329 -34.37 6.90 -37.98
N LYS A 330 -35.39 7.21 -37.19
CA LYS A 330 -35.51 8.51 -36.53
C LYS A 330 -34.52 8.67 -35.37
N GLN A 331 -34.20 7.60 -34.66
CA GLN A 331 -33.11 7.61 -33.65
C GLN A 331 -31.75 7.96 -34.29
N SER A 332 -31.44 7.39 -35.46
CA SER A 332 -30.21 7.72 -36.18
C SER A 332 -30.23 9.22 -36.64
N MET A 333 -31.37 9.74 -37.04
CA MET A 333 -31.52 11.15 -37.40
C MET A 333 -31.35 12.09 -36.19
N VAL A 334 -31.90 11.73 -35.02
CA VAL A 334 -31.72 12.46 -33.76
C VAL A 334 -30.24 12.53 -33.38
N LEU A 335 -29.52 11.42 -33.50
CA LEU A 335 -28.08 11.36 -33.22
C LEU A 335 -27.27 12.19 -34.22
N GLU A 336 -27.58 12.13 -35.55
CA GLU A 336 -26.93 12.90 -36.59
C GLU A 336 -27.07 14.41 -36.34
N LEU A 337 -28.33 14.89 -36.12
CA LEU A 337 -28.61 16.29 -35.89
C LEU A 337 -27.93 16.81 -34.60
N ALA A 338 -27.94 16.01 -33.54
CA ALA A 338 -27.20 16.33 -32.30
C ALA A 338 -25.69 16.41 -32.54
N ALA A 339 -25.10 15.45 -33.27
CA ALA A 339 -23.68 15.45 -33.56
C ALA A 339 -23.25 16.63 -34.44
N LEU A 340 -24.09 17.04 -35.40
CA LEU A 340 -23.87 18.24 -36.20
C LEU A 340 -24.02 19.50 -35.35
N ALA A 341 -25.05 19.60 -34.51
CA ALA A 341 -25.28 20.76 -33.63
C ALA A 341 -24.10 20.97 -32.65
N GLU A 342 -23.56 19.89 -32.13
CA GLU A 342 -22.45 19.89 -31.16
C GLU A 342 -21.06 19.85 -31.82
N SER A 343 -20.98 20.02 -33.14
CA SER A 343 -19.72 19.86 -33.91
C SER A 343 -18.67 20.93 -33.61
N TYR A 344 -19.04 22.05 -33.05
CA TYR A 344 -18.16 23.18 -32.69
C TYR A 344 -17.91 23.31 -31.17
N SER A 345 -18.54 22.47 -30.35
CA SER A 345 -18.36 22.48 -28.91
C SER A 345 -17.30 21.44 -28.45
N ASP A 346 -16.39 21.84 -27.57
CA ASP A 346 -15.40 20.96 -26.96
C ASP A 346 -15.89 20.32 -25.65
N HIS A 347 -17.15 20.52 -25.31
CA HIS A 347 -17.71 19.94 -24.08
C HIS A 347 -17.68 18.41 -24.11
N PRO A 348 -17.38 17.70 -22.98
CA PRO A 348 -17.33 16.24 -22.94
C PRO A 348 -18.60 15.55 -23.46
N ILE A 349 -19.77 16.13 -23.20
CA ILE A 349 -21.06 15.65 -23.71
C ILE A 349 -21.09 15.73 -25.25
N SER A 350 -20.63 16.83 -25.83
CA SER A 350 -20.56 17.03 -27.26
C SER A 350 -19.62 16.03 -27.93
N ARG A 351 -18.49 15.77 -27.32
CA ARG A 351 -17.53 14.74 -27.79
C ARG A 351 -18.20 13.37 -27.79
N SER A 352 -18.89 12.98 -26.70
CA SER A 352 -19.54 11.69 -26.61
C SER A 352 -20.63 11.45 -27.67
N ILE A 353 -21.38 12.52 -28.03
CA ILE A 353 -22.38 12.46 -29.08
C ILE A 353 -21.72 12.28 -30.46
N ARG A 354 -20.62 13.02 -30.74
CA ARG A 354 -19.85 12.87 -31.97
C ARG A 354 -19.22 11.48 -32.12
N ASP A 355 -18.66 10.96 -31.02
CA ASP A 355 -18.05 9.62 -31.01
C ASP A 355 -19.11 8.52 -31.26
N ALA A 356 -20.30 8.68 -30.67
CA ALA A 356 -21.42 7.76 -30.90
C ALA A 356 -21.91 7.78 -32.34
N TRP A 357 -21.86 8.94 -33.01
CA TRP A 357 -22.17 9.02 -34.43
C TRP A 357 -21.15 8.25 -35.30
N GLY A 358 -19.86 8.31 -34.96
CA GLY A 358 -18.78 7.48 -35.54
C GLY A 358 -18.50 7.70 -37.04
N LYS A 359 -19.17 8.66 -37.70
CA LYS A 359 -19.00 8.97 -39.11
C LYS A 359 -18.47 10.41 -39.26
N LYS A 360 -17.82 10.69 -40.39
CA LYS A 360 -17.34 12.03 -40.70
C LYS A 360 -18.52 13.00 -40.80
N LEU A 361 -18.47 14.04 -39.97
CA LEU A 361 -19.48 15.12 -39.98
C LEU A 361 -19.16 16.13 -41.08
N ASP A 362 -20.16 16.46 -41.85
CA ASP A 362 -20.08 17.56 -42.84
C ASP A 362 -20.44 18.88 -42.18
N GLN A 363 -19.44 19.56 -41.63
CA GLN A 363 -19.62 20.84 -40.95
C GLN A 363 -20.12 21.97 -41.87
N SER A 364 -20.02 21.83 -43.21
CA SER A 364 -20.53 22.82 -44.15
C SER A 364 -22.06 22.95 -44.12
N ARG A 365 -22.75 21.94 -43.59
CA ARG A 365 -24.22 21.96 -43.37
C ARG A 365 -24.64 22.82 -42.19
N VAL A 366 -23.70 23.20 -41.31
CA VAL A 366 -23.99 23.94 -40.07
C VAL A 366 -23.67 25.41 -40.27
N SER A 367 -24.61 26.28 -39.92
CA SER A 367 -24.48 27.74 -39.91
C SER A 367 -25.15 28.32 -38.68
N ASP A 368 -24.84 29.58 -38.38
CA ASP A 368 -25.45 30.37 -37.28
C ASP A 368 -25.42 29.61 -35.93
N ALA A 369 -24.26 29.04 -35.56
CA ALA A 369 -24.11 28.32 -34.30
C ALA A 369 -24.04 29.29 -33.11
N GLU A 370 -24.96 29.15 -32.16
CA GLU A 370 -25.04 29.92 -30.91
C GLU A 370 -25.02 28.95 -29.72
N GLU A 371 -23.99 29.04 -28.86
CA GLU A 371 -23.95 28.29 -27.61
C GLU A 371 -24.67 29.09 -26.50
N ILE A 372 -25.67 28.47 -25.89
CA ILE A 372 -26.44 29.04 -24.78
C ILE A 372 -25.94 28.43 -23.49
N SER A 373 -25.10 29.19 -22.78
CA SER A 373 -24.42 28.73 -21.58
C SER A 373 -25.37 28.07 -20.58
N GLY A 374 -25.03 26.84 -20.17
CA GLY A 374 -25.80 26.02 -19.21
C GLY A 374 -27.13 25.46 -19.75
N HIS A 375 -27.43 25.63 -21.05
CA HIS A 375 -28.67 25.16 -21.68
C HIS A 375 -28.42 24.22 -22.86
N GLY A 376 -27.49 24.52 -23.75
CA GLY A 376 -27.18 23.77 -24.96
C GLY A 376 -26.86 24.66 -26.14
N VAL A 377 -27.07 24.16 -27.36
CA VAL A 377 -26.71 24.84 -28.59
C VAL A 377 -27.94 25.04 -29.50
N LYS A 378 -27.95 26.19 -30.22
CA LYS A 378 -28.90 26.52 -31.26
C LYS A 378 -28.13 26.75 -32.55
N VAL A 379 -28.47 26.01 -33.60
CA VAL A 379 -27.75 26.05 -34.87
C VAL A 379 -28.72 25.98 -36.03
N LYS A 380 -28.29 26.37 -37.24
CA LYS A 380 -29.00 26.06 -38.47
C LYS A 380 -28.27 24.90 -39.19
N ILE A 381 -28.99 23.81 -39.47
CA ILE A 381 -28.52 22.66 -40.25
C ILE A 381 -29.36 22.58 -41.51
N ASP A 382 -28.73 22.67 -42.68
CA ASP A 382 -29.40 22.71 -43.99
C ASP A 382 -30.50 23.80 -44.07
N GLY A 383 -30.29 24.93 -43.43
CA GLY A 383 -31.20 26.06 -43.38
C GLY A 383 -32.33 25.96 -42.36
N LYS A 384 -32.47 24.83 -41.63
CA LYS A 384 -33.46 24.63 -40.58
C LYS A 384 -32.86 24.86 -39.20
N THR A 385 -33.63 25.44 -38.30
CA THR A 385 -33.23 25.69 -36.91
C THR A 385 -33.27 24.37 -36.12
N VAL A 386 -32.12 23.96 -35.59
CA VAL A 386 -31.96 22.78 -34.73
C VAL A 386 -31.49 23.23 -33.36
N LEU A 387 -32.08 22.64 -32.33
CA LEU A 387 -31.73 22.82 -30.92
C LEU A 387 -31.28 21.50 -30.35
N ALA A 388 -30.13 21.51 -29.64
CA ALA A 388 -29.67 20.39 -28.87
C ALA A 388 -29.29 20.87 -27.45
N GLY A 389 -29.95 20.35 -26.40
CA GLY A 389 -29.69 20.81 -25.05
C GLY A 389 -30.63 20.22 -23.99
N ASN A 390 -30.57 20.76 -22.78
CA ASN A 390 -31.37 20.26 -21.66
C ASN A 390 -32.84 20.75 -21.75
N GLY A 391 -33.69 20.24 -20.82
CA GLY A 391 -35.09 20.63 -20.78
C GLY A 391 -35.30 22.13 -20.62
N LYS A 392 -34.39 22.84 -19.91
CA LYS A 392 -34.49 24.33 -19.78
C LYS A 392 -34.35 25.06 -21.11
N LEU A 393 -33.58 24.54 -22.08
CA LEU A 393 -33.50 25.08 -23.42
C LEU A 393 -34.83 24.91 -24.14
N MET A 394 -35.44 23.72 -24.03
CA MET A 394 -36.73 23.43 -24.65
C MET A 394 -37.84 24.35 -24.08
N ASP A 395 -37.89 24.51 -22.76
CA ASP A 395 -38.82 25.39 -22.06
C ASP A 395 -38.66 26.84 -22.50
N LYS A 396 -37.41 27.34 -22.60
CA LYS A 396 -37.08 28.70 -23.02
C LYS A 396 -37.53 29.01 -24.45
N GLU A 397 -37.41 28.03 -25.34
CA GLU A 397 -37.82 28.14 -26.75
C GLU A 397 -39.28 27.72 -26.98
N GLY A 398 -40.03 27.38 -25.91
CA GLY A 398 -41.46 27.02 -25.95
C GLY A 398 -41.75 25.69 -26.65
N ILE A 399 -40.82 24.75 -26.61
CA ILE A 399 -40.93 23.45 -27.28
C ILE A 399 -41.48 22.44 -26.29
N SER A 400 -42.59 21.80 -26.63
CA SER A 400 -43.12 20.66 -25.88
C SER A 400 -42.28 19.43 -26.12
N TYR A 401 -41.80 18.80 -25.07
CA TYR A 401 -41.03 17.56 -25.10
C TYR A 401 -41.54 16.55 -24.06
N THR A 402 -41.23 15.29 -24.26
CA THR A 402 -41.52 14.22 -23.27
C THR A 402 -40.33 14.09 -22.35
N GLU A 403 -40.53 14.24 -21.04
CA GLU A 403 -39.48 14.00 -20.07
C GLU A 403 -38.96 12.56 -20.18
N CYS A 404 -37.66 12.43 -20.35
CA CYS A 404 -37.00 11.11 -20.38
C CYS A 404 -36.80 10.61 -18.95
N ALA A 405 -37.33 9.43 -18.64
CA ALA A 405 -37.22 8.78 -17.33
C ALA A 405 -35.89 8.02 -17.14
N SER A 406 -35.06 7.92 -18.19
CA SER A 406 -33.79 7.20 -18.14
C SER A 406 -32.76 7.94 -17.28
N VAL A 407 -31.88 7.14 -16.67
CA VAL A 407 -30.85 7.63 -15.75
C VAL A 407 -29.63 8.17 -16.52
N GLY A 408 -29.40 9.47 -16.47
CA GLY A 408 -28.29 10.12 -17.14
C GLY A 408 -28.50 11.60 -17.39
N THR A 409 -27.55 12.22 -18.10
CA THR A 409 -27.70 13.55 -18.65
C THR A 409 -28.50 13.47 -19.96
N VAL A 410 -29.64 14.12 -20.01
CA VAL A 410 -30.52 14.06 -21.18
C VAL A 410 -30.31 15.30 -22.06
N VAL A 411 -29.97 15.07 -23.32
CA VAL A 411 -29.91 16.07 -24.37
C VAL A 411 -31.15 15.90 -25.28
N TYR A 412 -32.05 16.85 -25.24
CA TYR A 412 -33.22 16.89 -26.14
C TYR A 412 -32.83 17.51 -27.47
N VAL A 413 -33.38 16.98 -28.55
CA VAL A 413 -33.13 17.45 -29.92
C VAL A 413 -34.46 17.90 -30.53
N ALA A 414 -34.48 19.10 -31.07
CA ALA A 414 -35.65 19.66 -31.76
C ALA A 414 -35.27 20.30 -33.08
N GLU A 415 -36.13 20.20 -34.09
CA GLU A 415 -36.03 20.85 -35.41
C GLU A 415 -37.28 21.70 -35.67
N GLU A 416 -37.10 22.92 -36.10
CA GLU A 416 -38.19 23.84 -36.44
C GLU A 416 -39.32 23.91 -35.39
N GLY A 417 -38.94 24.00 -34.11
CA GLY A 417 -39.89 24.09 -32.99
C GLY A 417 -40.59 22.77 -32.61
N LYS A 418 -40.20 21.63 -33.18
CA LYS A 418 -40.77 20.32 -32.86
C LYS A 418 -39.70 19.41 -32.24
N SER A 419 -40.01 18.82 -31.10
CA SER A 419 -39.17 17.82 -30.49
C SER A 419 -39.07 16.58 -31.38
N LEU A 420 -37.85 16.13 -31.66
CA LEU A 420 -37.56 14.89 -32.41
C LEU A 420 -37.24 13.71 -31.50
N GLY A 421 -36.65 13.99 -30.34
CA GLY A 421 -36.28 12.95 -29.41
C GLY A 421 -35.26 13.41 -28.37
N SER A 422 -34.67 12.45 -27.70
CA SER A 422 -33.66 12.71 -26.66
C SER A 422 -32.51 11.69 -26.72
N ILE A 423 -31.34 12.13 -26.29
CA ILE A 423 -30.14 11.33 -26.17
C ILE A 423 -29.79 11.30 -24.69
N VAL A 424 -29.65 10.10 -24.13
CA VAL A 424 -29.26 9.90 -22.74
C VAL A 424 -27.76 9.61 -22.71
N ILE A 425 -27.04 10.40 -21.99
CA ILE A 425 -25.60 10.29 -21.80
C ILE A 425 -25.35 9.88 -20.36
N ALA A 426 -24.66 8.78 -20.16
CA ALA A 426 -24.34 8.23 -18.85
C ALA A 426 -22.85 7.95 -18.75
N ASP A 427 -22.33 8.08 -17.52
CA ASP A 427 -21.00 7.63 -17.17
C ASP A 427 -21.10 6.15 -16.78
N GLY A 428 -20.45 5.30 -17.54
CA GLY A 428 -20.52 3.83 -17.38
C GLY A 428 -19.89 3.36 -16.06
N ILE A 429 -20.56 2.45 -15.37
CA ILE A 429 -19.99 1.79 -14.19
C ILE A 429 -18.74 0.99 -14.63
N LYS A 430 -17.64 1.08 -13.88
CA LYS A 430 -16.42 0.27 -14.13
C LYS A 430 -16.71 -1.21 -13.99
N ASP A 431 -16.02 -2.01 -14.79
CA ASP A 431 -16.11 -3.46 -14.71
C ASP A 431 -15.62 -3.94 -13.32
N GLY A 432 -16.30 -4.93 -12.74
CA GLY A 432 -15.93 -5.50 -11.45
C GLY A 432 -16.38 -4.73 -10.19
N VAL A 433 -16.98 -3.54 -10.29
CA VAL A 433 -17.45 -2.76 -9.12
C VAL A 433 -18.45 -3.54 -8.26
N LYS A 434 -19.42 -4.23 -8.87
CA LYS A 434 -20.40 -5.05 -8.12
C LYS A 434 -19.71 -6.17 -7.33
N ASP A 435 -18.67 -6.78 -7.93
CA ASP A 435 -17.89 -7.83 -7.28
C ASP A 435 -16.99 -7.27 -6.18
N ALA A 436 -16.43 -6.06 -6.38
CA ALA A 436 -15.68 -5.34 -5.38
C ALA A 436 -16.51 -5.07 -4.13
N ILE A 437 -17.72 -4.52 -4.28
CA ILE A 437 -18.63 -4.23 -3.17
C ILE A 437 -19.00 -5.51 -2.41
N ARG A 438 -19.34 -6.60 -3.14
CA ARG A 438 -19.60 -7.90 -2.51
C ARG A 438 -18.38 -8.45 -1.76
N SER A 439 -17.19 -8.30 -2.34
CA SER A 439 -15.94 -8.78 -1.75
C SER A 439 -15.55 -7.99 -0.51
N LEU A 440 -15.80 -6.67 -0.48
CA LEU A 440 -15.61 -5.82 0.70
C LEU A 440 -16.52 -6.26 1.85
N LYS A 441 -17.81 -6.51 1.57
CA LYS A 441 -18.76 -7.04 2.58
C LYS A 441 -18.30 -8.40 3.11
N ARG A 442 -17.85 -9.32 2.25
CA ARG A 442 -17.25 -10.61 2.66
C ARG A 442 -15.96 -10.45 3.44
N ALA A 443 -15.15 -9.45 3.12
CA ALA A 443 -13.97 -9.10 3.90
C ALA A 443 -14.31 -8.46 5.25
N GLY A 444 -15.60 -8.24 5.57
CA GLY A 444 -16.09 -7.75 6.86
C GLY A 444 -16.13 -6.23 6.97
N VAL A 445 -16.23 -5.50 5.85
CA VAL A 445 -16.65 -4.11 5.82
C VAL A 445 -18.15 -4.06 6.06
N SER A 446 -18.58 -3.27 7.03
CA SER A 446 -19.98 -3.24 7.49
C SER A 446 -20.86 -2.26 6.71
N LYS A 447 -20.25 -1.20 6.15
CA LYS A 447 -20.99 -0.14 5.47
C LYS A 447 -20.23 0.36 4.25
N THR A 448 -20.95 0.52 3.12
CA THR A 448 -20.45 1.09 1.88
C THR A 448 -21.31 2.29 1.50
N VAL A 449 -20.67 3.44 1.25
CA VAL A 449 -21.33 4.73 1.03
C VAL A 449 -20.84 5.34 -0.27
N MET A 450 -21.67 6.02 -1.02
CA MET A 450 -21.27 6.83 -2.17
C MET A 450 -21.54 8.32 -1.92
N LEU A 451 -20.58 9.16 -2.27
CA LEU A 451 -20.72 10.61 -2.31
C LEU A 451 -20.66 11.08 -3.76
N THR A 452 -21.58 11.97 -4.18
CA THR A 452 -21.59 12.48 -5.55
C THR A 452 -22.25 13.86 -5.64
N GLY A 453 -21.82 14.66 -6.60
CA GLY A 453 -22.48 15.91 -6.99
C GLY A 453 -23.70 15.72 -7.90
N ASP A 454 -23.95 14.48 -8.37
CA ASP A 454 -25.06 14.19 -9.28
C ASP A 454 -26.42 14.35 -8.61
N LYS A 455 -27.46 14.44 -9.45
CA LYS A 455 -28.85 14.46 -9.00
C LYS A 455 -29.19 13.17 -8.25
N ARG A 456 -30.04 13.29 -7.24
CA ARG A 456 -30.43 12.20 -6.34
C ARG A 456 -30.93 10.96 -7.06
N ASN A 457 -31.82 11.10 -8.06
CA ASN A 457 -32.37 9.99 -8.83
C ASN A 457 -31.28 9.16 -9.55
N VAL A 458 -30.28 9.82 -10.13
CA VAL A 458 -29.16 9.18 -10.81
C VAL A 458 -28.28 8.43 -9.80
N ALA A 459 -27.95 9.09 -8.69
CA ALA A 459 -27.12 8.53 -7.63
C ALA A 459 -27.76 7.28 -6.99
N GLU A 460 -29.06 7.34 -6.68
CA GLU A 460 -29.82 6.22 -6.09
C GLU A 460 -29.91 5.02 -7.06
N ALA A 461 -30.08 5.28 -8.36
CA ALA A 461 -30.09 4.22 -9.37
C ALA A 461 -28.76 3.48 -9.44
N VAL A 462 -27.65 4.22 -9.52
CA VAL A 462 -26.28 3.65 -9.52
C VAL A 462 -26.03 2.88 -8.22
N ALA A 463 -26.32 3.46 -7.04
CA ALA A 463 -26.11 2.82 -5.75
C ALA A 463 -26.88 1.50 -5.63
N LYS A 464 -28.13 1.47 -6.08
CA LYS A 464 -28.96 0.25 -6.11
C LYS A 464 -28.39 -0.79 -7.05
N GLU A 465 -27.92 -0.39 -8.21
CA GLU A 465 -27.35 -1.28 -9.22
C GLU A 465 -26.10 -1.99 -8.72
N ILE A 466 -25.19 -1.27 -8.04
CA ILE A 466 -23.92 -1.82 -7.54
C ILE A 466 -24.04 -2.41 -6.12
N GLY A 467 -25.15 -2.18 -5.41
CA GLY A 467 -25.46 -2.76 -4.11
C GLY A 467 -24.78 -2.05 -2.94
N LEU A 468 -24.69 -0.70 -2.99
CA LEU A 468 -24.23 0.13 -1.87
C LEU A 468 -25.30 0.25 -0.78
N ASP A 469 -24.87 0.55 0.45
CA ASP A 469 -25.74 0.64 1.62
C ASP A 469 -26.32 2.05 1.79
N GLU A 470 -25.59 3.11 1.38
CA GLU A 470 -26.00 4.49 1.55
C GLU A 470 -25.46 5.35 0.39
N VAL A 471 -26.20 6.42 0.06
CA VAL A 471 -25.79 7.40 -0.97
C VAL A 471 -26.13 8.80 -0.52
N HIS A 472 -25.21 9.75 -0.78
CA HIS A 472 -25.41 11.18 -0.61
C HIS A 472 -25.15 11.87 -1.96
N ALA A 473 -26.18 12.51 -2.47
CA ALA A 473 -26.22 13.15 -3.77
C ALA A 473 -26.24 14.69 -3.64
N GLU A 474 -26.02 15.37 -4.76
CA GLU A 474 -26.11 16.83 -4.88
C GLU A 474 -25.10 17.59 -3.98
N LEU A 475 -23.94 16.97 -3.74
CA LEU A 475 -22.90 17.50 -2.87
C LEU A 475 -21.94 18.42 -3.65
N LEU A 476 -21.64 19.57 -3.08
CA LEU A 476 -20.50 20.37 -3.47
C LEU A 476 -19.18 19.79 -2.88
N PRO A 477 -18.00 20.16 -3.41
CA PRO A 477 -16.73 19.63 -2.89
C PRO A 477 -16.55 19.81 -1.37
N GLY A 478 -16.95 20.95 -0.80
CA GLY A 478 -16.93 21.20 0.64
C GLY A 478 -17.88 20.28 1.43
N ASP A 479 -19.07 20.03 0.89
CA ASP A 479 -20.08 19.17 1.53
C ASP A 479 -19.60 17.73 1.64
N LYS A 480 -18.76 17.24 0.69
CA LYS A 480 -18.16 15.91 0.76
C LYS A 480 -17.28 15.77 2.01
N VAL A 481 -16.46 16.78 2.32
CA VAL A 481 -15.60 16.79 3.52
C VAL A 481 -16.45 16.75 4.78
N ASP A 482 -17.47 17.61 4.88
CA ASP A 482 -18.38 17.67 6.03
C ASP A 482 -19.11 16.34 6.22
N ARG A 483 -19.49 15.68 5.12
CA ARG A 483 -20.15 14.37 5.18
C ARG A 483 -19.22 13.27 5.66
N VAL A 484 -17.97 13.25 5.21
CA VAL A 484 -16.96 12.29 5.71
C VAL A 484 -16.71 12.53 7.20
N GLU A 485 -16.62 13.78 7.66
CA GLU A 485 -16.49 14.09 9.09
C GLU A 485 -17.70 13.61 9.92
N ALA A 486 -18.90 13.76 9.39
CA ALA A 486 -20.09 13.26 10.05
C ALA A 486 -20.07 11.71 10.16
N LEU A 487 -19.65 11.02 9.10
CA LEU A 487 -19.50 9.56 9.09
C LEU A 487 -18.41 9.09 10.04
N LEU A 488 -17.27 9.82 10.14
CA LEU A 488 -16.20 9.53 11.10
C LEU A 488 -16.69 9.64 12.55
N LYS A 489 -17.48 10.68 12.88
CA LYS A 489 -18.06 10.86 14.22
C LYS A 489 -19.11 9.78 14.58
N ALA A 490 -19.75 9.20 13.59
CA ALA A 490 -20.75 8.14 13.76
C ALA A 490 -20.15 6.73 13.84
N LEU A 491 -18.83 6.56 13.66
CA LEU A 491 -18.19 5.26 13.74
C LEU A 491 -18.25 4.67 15.16
N PRO A 492 -18.41 3.35 15.30
CA PRO A 492 -18.18 2.67 16.56
C PRO A 492 -16.73 2.85 17.03
N GLU A 493 -16.52 2.84 18.35
CA GLU A 493 -15.20 3.00 18.96
C GLU A 493 -14.16 2.00 18.39
N GLY A 494 -12.99 2.49 18.04
CA GLY A 494 -11.90 1.69 17.49
C GLY A 494 -12.10 1.23 16.03
N ARG A 495 -13.19 1.63 15.37
CA ARG A 495 -13.43 1.38 13.95
C ARG A 495 -12.95 2.53 13.08
N LYS A 496 -12.70 2.22 11.79
CA LYS A 496 -12.03 3.11 10.84
C LYS A 496 -12.83 3.27 9.55
N LEU A 497 -12.64 4.41 8.89
CA LEU A 497 -13.25 4.79 7.62
C LEU A 497 -12.16 5.02 6.57
N ALA A 498 -12.37 4.42 5.38
CA ALA A 498 -11.59 4.75 4.20
C ALA A 498 -12.45 5.58 3.22
N PHE A 499 -11.81 6.55 2.57
CA PHE A 499 -12.35 7.24 1.41
C PHE A 499 -11.61 6.79 0.16
N VAL A 500 -12.34 6.51 -0.92
CA VAL A 500 -11.82 6.07 -2.21
C VAL A 500 -12.18 7.10 -3.27
N GLY A 501 -11.19 7.66 -3.95
CA GLY A 501 -11.36 8.69 -4.96
C GLY A 501 -10.32 8.60 -6.07
N ASP A 502 -10.43 9.44 -7.10
CA ASP A 502 -9.44 9.56 -8.19
C ASP A 502 -8.23 10.44 -7.84
N GLY A 503 -8.29 11.15 -6.73
CA GLY A 503 -7.21 11.94 -6.15
C GLY A 503 -7.06 13.35 -6.68
N ILE A 504 -7.57 13.69 -7.86
CA ILE A 504 -7.39 15.03 -8.45
C ILE A 504 -8.29 16.04 -7.77
N ASN A 505 -9.59 15.73 -7.68
CA ASN A 505 -10.60 16.62 -7.10
C ASN A 505 -10.87 16.35 -5.62
N ASP A 506 -10.53 15.16 -5.15
CA ASP A 506 -10.89 14.65 -3.82
C ASP A 506 -9.75 14.68 -2.80
N ALA A 507 -8.60 15.30 -3.13
CA ALA A 507 -7.45 15.38 -2.22
C ALA A 507 -7.80 15.88 -0.80
N PRO A 508 -8.66 16.90 -0.61
CA PRO A 508 -9.07 17.32 0.74
C PRO A 508 -9.87 16.23 1.49
N VAL A 509 -10.68 15.45 0.77
CA VAL A 509 -11.50 14.38 1.35
C VAL A 509 -10.65 13.16 1.67
N LEU A 510 -9.70 12.80 0.77
CA LEU A 510 -8.71 11.74 0.97
C LEU A 510 -7.91 11.98 2.26
N SER A 511 -7.39 13.20 2.42
CA SER A 511 -6.60 13.56 3.61
C SER A 511 -7.41 13.61 4.90
N ARG A 512 -8.74 13.74 4.82
CA ARG A 512 -9.61 13.84 6.00
C ARG A 512 -10.05 12.48 6.54
N ALA A 513 -10.10 11.46 5.71
CA ALA A 513 -10.43 10.09 6.11
C ALA A 513 -9.37 9.48 7.04
N ASP A 514 -9.69 8.38 7.74
CA ASP A 514 -8.66 7.61 8.46
C ASP A 514 -7.64 6.99 7.51
N VAL A 515 -8.08 6.63 6.29
CA VAL A 515 -7.24 6.20 5.17
C VAL A 515 -7.83 6.73 3.87
N GLY A 516 -7.01 7.46 3.10
CA GLY A 516 -7.29 7.85 1.72
C GLY A 516 -6.79 6.78 0.76
N ILE A 517 -7.65 6.31 -0.14
CA ILE A 517 -7.31 5.32 -1.18
C ILE A 517 -7.47 6.00 -2.54
N ALA A 518 -6.39 6.15 -3.30
CA ALA A 518 -6.46 6.63 -4.66
C ALA A 518 -6.67 5.45 -5.63
N MET A 519 -7.65 5.62 -6.53
CA MET A 519 -7.87 4.73 -7.66
C MET A 519 -6.92 5.08 -8.79
N GLY A 520 -6.32 4.05 -9.35
CA GLY A 520 -5.27 4.07 -10.31
C GLY A 520 -5.38 5.02 -11.46
N SER A 521 -4.44 5.86 -11.53
CA SER A 521 -3.82 6.15 -12.80
C SER A 521 -2.32 6.14 -12.54
N MET A 522 -1.60 5.22 -13.15
CA MET A 522 -0.19 5.37 -13.37
C MET A 522 0.01 6.69 -14.11
N GLY A 523 0.07 7.83 -13.39
CA GLY A 523 0.18 9.15 -14.01
C GLY A 523 -0.44 10.32 -13.26
N SER A 524 -1.29 10.12 -12.26
CA SER A 524 -1.80 11.22 -11.43
C SER A 524 -0.92 11.42 -10.20
N ASP A 525 0.09 12.27 -10.33
CA ASP A 525 1.01 12.62 -9.25
C ASP A 525 0.26 13.17 -8.02
N ALA A 526 -0.76 14.00 -8.25
CA ALA A 526 -1.59 14.54 -7.18
C ALA A 526 -2.36 13.46 -6.39
N ALA A 527 -2.83 12.39 -7.06
CA ALA A 527 -3.48 11.27 -6.41
C ALA A 527 -2.50 10.47 -5.55
N ILE A 528 -1.33 10.20 -6.13
CA ILE A 528 -0.25 9.49 -5.44
C ILE A 528 0.16 10.27 -4.19
N GLU A 529 0.31 11.58 -4.27
CA GLU A 529 0.75 12.40 -3.14
C GLU A 529 -0.30 12.48 -2.01
N ALA A 530 -1.57 12.66 -2.35
CA ALA A 530 -2.66 12.88 -1.40
C ALA A 530 -3.14 11.61 -0.69
N ALA A 531 -2.99 10.42 -1.29
CA ALA A 531 -3.51 9.17 -0.75
C ALA A 531 -2.50 8.45 0.17
N ASP A 532 -3.01 7.63 1.07
CA ASP A 532 -2.25 6.75 1.96
C ASP A 532 -2.04 5.35 1.37
N VAL A 533 -2.97 4.94 0.51
CA VAL A 533 -2.96 3.70 -0.24
C VAL A 533 -3.27 4.04 -1.70
N VAL A 534 -2.47 3.50 -2.62
CA VAL A 534 -2.63 3.73 -4.07
C VAL A 534 -2.85 2.40 -4.76
N LEU A 535 -3.93 2.30 -5.54
CA LEU A 535 -4.14 1.18 -6.44
C LEU A 535 -3.44 1.52 -7.76
N MET A 536 -2.52 0.67 -8.22
CA MET A 536 -1.70 0.95 -9.42
C MET A 536 -2.49 0.83 -10.72
N ASP A 537 -3.61 0.15 -10.67
CA ASP A 537 -4.58 0.03 -11.75
C ASP A 537 -5.97 0.51 -11.28
N ASP A 538 -6.91 0.52 -12.21
CA ASP A 538 -8.28 0.97 -11.98
C ASP A 538 -9.21 -0.15 -11.45
N ASP A 539 -8.65 -1.25 -10.90
CA ASP A 539 -9.46 -2.37 -10.42
C ASP A 539 -9.97 -2.19 -8.97
N PRO A 540 -11.26 -1.87 -8.75
CA PRO A 540 -11.81 -1.67 -7.41
C PRO A 540 -11.82 -2.95 -6.55
N ARG A 541 -11.64 -4.15 -7.12
CA ARG A 541 -11.57 -5.42 -6.39
C ARG A 541 -10.37 -5.47 -5.45
N LYS A 542 -9.28 -4.79 -5.79
CA LYS A 542 -8.06 -4.71 -4.99
C LYS A 542 -8.25 -4.05 -3.62
N ILE A 543 -9.29 -3.22 -3.45
CA ILE A 543 -9.64 -2.67 -2.14
C ILE A 543 -10.01 -3.80 -1.16
N ALA A 544 -10.73 -4.82 -1.62
CA ALA A 544 -11.04 -5.97 -0.78
C ALA A 544 -9.80 -6.84 -0.50
N ASP A 545 -8.86 -6.91 -1.43
CA ASP A 545 -7.60 -7.64 -1.25
C ASP A 545 -6.75 -6.99 -0.17
N ILE A 546 -6.56 -5.67 -0.21
CA ILE A 546 -5.78 -4.98 0.82
C ILE A 546 -6.44 -5.08 2.21
N VAL A 547 -7.76 -5.05 2.32
CA VAL A 547 -8.45 -5.31 3.60
C VAL A 547 -8.14 -6.71 4.14
N ARG A 548 -8.15 -7.73 3.28
CA ARG A 548 -7.83 -9.12 3.65
C ARG A 548 -6.37 -9.27 4.08
N ILE A 549 -5.44 -8.71 3.30
CA ILE A 549 -4.00 -8.69 3.61
C ILE A 549 -3.78 -8.02 4.96
N SER A 550 -4.36 -6.86 5.19
CA SER A 550 -4.24 -6.10 6.43
C SER A 550 -4.75 -6.89 7.65
N ARG A 551 -5.92 -7.51 7.54
CA ARG A 551 -6.48 -8.34 8.62
C ARG A 551 -5.64 -9.58 8.91
N LYS A 552 -5.13 -10.26 7.87
CA LYS A 552 -4.24 -11.40 8.02
C LYS A 552 -2.91 -10.99 8.68
N THR A 553 -2.33 -9.87 8.25
CA THR A 553 -1.11 -9.31 8.84
C THR A 553 -1.30 -9.00 10.32
N MET A 554 -2.38 -8.30 10.69
CA MET A 554 -2.70 -8.02 12.09
C MET A 554 -2.96 -9.28 12.92
N GLY A 555 -3.60 -10.28 12.32
CA GLY A 555 -3.77 -11.60 12.94
C GLY A 555 -2.43 -12.27 13.27
N ILE A 556 -1.46 -12.23 12.34
CA ILE A 556 -0.11 -12.77 12.52
C ILE A 556 0.65 -11.96 13.59
N VAL A 557 0.56 -10.63 13.55
CA VAL A 557 1.15 -9.75 14.59
C VAL A 557 0.64 -10.15 15.97
N MET A 558 -0.67 -10.31 16.13
CA MET A 558 -1.27 -10.69 17.42
C MET A 558 -0.86 -12.10 17.85
N GLN A 559 -0.79 -13.07 16.92
CA GLN A 559 -0.28 -14.42 17.19
C GLN A 559 1.16 -14.37 17.73
N ASN A 560 2.04 -13.59 17.09
CA ASN A 560 3.43 -13.44 17.50
C ASN A 560 3.53 -12.81 18.90
N ILE A 561 2.73 -11.77 19.17
CA ILE A 561 2.70 -11.11 20.49
C ILE A 561 2.27 -12.09 21.58
N VAL A 562 1.14 -12.78 21.39
CA VAL A 562 0.60 -13.70 22.39
C VAL A 562 1.55 -14.90 22.59
N PHE A 563 2.08 -15.46 21.50
CA PHE A 563 3.02 -16.58 21.58
C PHE A 563 4.32 -16.18 22.30
N ALA A 564 4.95 -15.07 21.88
CA ALA A 564 6.22 -14.64 22.48
C ALA A 564 6.07 -14.28 23.96
N LEU A 565 5.02 -13.55 24.34
CA LEU A 565 4.76 -13.21 25.75
C LEU A 565 4.39 -14.45 26.57
N GLY A 566 3.60 -15.36 26.01
CA GLY A 566 3.18 -16.59 26.69
C GLY A 566 4.37 -17.50 27.04
N VAL A 567 5.20 -17.81 26.04
CA VAL A 567 6.41 -18.62 26.26
C VAL A 567 7.36 -17.93 27.23
N LYS A 568 7.54 -16.61 27.08
CA LYS A 568 8.40 -15.82 27.94
C LYS A 568 7.96 -15.86 29.40
N PHE A 569 6.66 -15.72 29.65
CA PHE A 569 6.12 -15.81 31.01
C PHE A 569 6.39 -17.18 31.64
N VAL A 570 6.21 -18.27 30.89
CA VAL A 570 6.49 -19.62 31.37
C VAL A 570 7.99 -19.80 31.69
N VAL A 571 8.88 -19.38 30.78
CA VAL A 571 10.34 -19.54 30.99
C VAL A 571 10.85 -18.65 32.12
N LEU A 572 10.30 -17.44 32.29
CA LEU A 572 10.60 -16.56 33.43
C LEU A 572 10.20 -17.21 34.77
N ALA A 573 9.01 -17.81 34.84
CA ALA A 573 8.57 -18.55 36.02
C ALA A 573 9.51 -19.74 36.33
N MET A 574 9.88 -20.53 35.32
CA MET A 574 10.84 -21.65 35.47
C MET A 574 12.21 -21.13 35.95
N GLY A 575 12.70 -20.01 35.43
CA GLY A 575 13.96 -19.39 35.86
C GLY A 575 13.91 -18.88 37.31
N ALA A 576 12.82 -18.28 37.72
CA ALA A 576 12.60 -17.79 39.09
C ALA A 576 12.58 -18.96 40.12
N PHE A 577 11.99 -20.08 39.75
CA PHE A 577 12.00 -21.30 40.57
C PHE A 577 13.33 -22.09 40.50
N GLY A 578 14.29 -21.65 39.67
CA GLY A 578 15.60 -22.30 39.53
C GLY A 578 15.57 -23.63 38.75
N VAL A 579 14.52 -23.86 37.97
CA VAL A 579 14.35 -25.07 37.15
C VAL A 579 15.07 -24.95 35.80
N ALA A 580 15.18 -23.72 35.25
CA ALA A 580 15.83 -23.48 33.96
C ALA A 580 17.28 -23.01 34.12
N ASN A 581 18.17 -23.53 33.26
CA ASN A 581 19.54 -23.08 33.11
C ASN A 581 19.61 -21.85 32.17
N MET A 582 20.72 -21.12 32.23
CA MET A 582 20.89 -19.91 31.41
C MET A 582 20.94 -20.21 29.91
N TRP A 583 21.61 -21.26 29.45
CA TRP A 583 21.70 -21.64 28.06
C TRP A 583 20.37 -22.20 27.51
N GLU A 584 19.60 -22.94 28.33
CA GLU A 584 18.23 -23.37 27.99
C GLU A 584 17.31 -22.19 27.78
N ALA A 585 17.46 -21.16 28.60
CA ALA A 585 16.74 -19.91 28.51
C ALA A 585 17.02 -19.15 27.19
N VAL A 586 18.30 -19.05 26.79
CA VAL A 586 18.70 -18.45 25.51
C VAL A 586 18.17 -19.27 24.33
N PHE A 587 18.30 -20.60 24.41
CA PHE A 587 17.80 -21.49 23.36
C PHE A 587 16.29 -21.33 23.16
N ALA A 588 15.53 -21.22 24.25
CA ALA A 588 14.09 -20.95 24.18
C ALA A 588 13.79 -19.57 23.56
N ASP A 589 14.50 -18.51 23.94
CA ASP A 589 14.29 -17.15 23.42
C ASP A 589 14.63 -17.06 21.92
N VAL A 590 15.75 -17.64 21.50
CA VAL A 590 16.14 -17.74 20.07
C VAL A 590 15.11 -18.57 19.30
N GLY A 591 14.66 -19.71 19.84
CA GLY A 591 13.64 -20.55 19.22
C GLY A 591 12.32 -19.83 19.01
N VAL A 592 11.86 -19.08 20.02
CA VAL A 592 10.65 -18.23 19.92
C VAL A 592 10.83 -17.15 18.85
N SER A 593 12.00 -16.51 18.79
CA SER A 593 12.30 -15.48 17.79
C SER A 593 12.24 -16.06 16.37
N VAL A 594 12.88 -17.19 16.12
CA VAL A 594 12.85 -17.88 14.81
C VAL A 594 11.42 -18.26 14.42
N ILE A 595 10.65 -18.87 15.32
CA ILE A 595 9.26 -19.25 15.05
C ILE A 595 8.40 -18.01 14.73
N ALA A 596 8.55 -16.93 15.51
CA ALA A 596 7.82 -15.69 15.30
C ALA A 596 8.16 -15.04 13.95
N ILE A 597 9.44 -15.07 13.54
CA ILE A 597 9.88 -14.59 12.24
C ILE A 597 9.31 -15.44 11.10
N LEU A 598 9.38 -16.77 11.20
CA LEU A 598 8.79 -17.68 10.22
C LEU A 598 7.27 -17.48 10.10
N ASN A 599 6.60 -17.21 11.22
CA ASN A 599 5.17 -16.86 11.21
C ASN A 599 4.93 -15.50 10.53
N ALA A 600 5.78 -14.50 10.78
CA ALA A 600 5.71 -13.17 10.13
C ALA A 600 5.80 -13.28 8.59
N MET A 601 6.68 -14.14 8.08
CA MET A 601 6.83 -14.37 6.63
C MET A 601 5.55 -14.95 5.97
N ARG A 602 4.62 -15.53 6.72
CA ARG A 602 3.32 -15.99 6.18
C ARG A 602 2.46 -14.84 5.67
N ALA A 603 2.71 -13.61 6.11
CA ALA A 603 2.01 -12.43 5.60
C ALA A 603 2.34 -12.15 4.13
N LEU A 604 3.52 -12.55 3.62
CA LEU A 604 3.88 -12.44 2.19
C LEU A 604 2.98 -13.29 1.27
N ARG A 605 2.31 -14.30 1.82
CA ARG A 605 1.41 -15.20 1.10
C ARG A 605 -0.06 -14.87 1.41
N ALA A 606 -0.33 -13.61 1.67
CA ALA A 606 -1.67 -13.14 2.04
C ALA A 606 -2.62 -13.01 0.84
#